data_8c80ff6ab7cc44a3aad6f657a1e808c1
#
_entry.id   8c80ff6ab7cc44a3aad6f657a1e808c1
#
_cell.length_a   1.000
_cell.length_b   1.000
_cell.length_c   1.000
_cell.angle_alpha   90.00
_cell.angle_beta   90.00
_cell.angle_gamma   90.00
#
_symmetry.space_group_name_H-M   'P 1'
#
loop_
_entity.id
_entity.type
_entity.pdbx_description
1 polymer ?
#
loop_
_entity_poly.entity_id
_entity_poly.type
_entity_poly.pdbx_seq_one_letter_code
_entity_poly.pdbx_strand_id
1 'polypeptide(L)'
;MSRPTLEVADIVRRTGNRFWEQQQSHLAWPHRKVLDAIVRCRTAALGGHRDQCVRCGHQAISFNSCRNRHCPKCQGNARAKWLAARSAELLPVPYFHIVFTLPHSLSALVLQNKRLLYDLLYRSSAATMLELARDPKHLGADIGFLGVLHTWGQNLEHHPHVHYIVPAGGLAPDGSRWIDSSPRFFLPVKALSRRFRRKFRMGLGELFEHNRLQFHGSLEQLASPRTFSHFLWELGQKDWVVYAKPPFGGAEHVLNYLARYTHRVAISNHRLVALENQRVSFRWRDYAHGGKQKVMTVSAHEFLRRFLLHVLPGGLVRIRHFGLFANRKRSAELERCRALLGMAAAVDPPEPPSLRCPACSAIMLVVERLTCAQLHFRASLTPSEPRRCGDDSS
;
A
#
# COMPACT_ATOMS: atom_id res chain seq x y z
N MET A 1 1.79 17.47 11.45
CA MET A 1 1.38 17.86 10.08
C MET A 1 -0.03 18.40 10.15
N SER A 2 -0.28 19.60 9.60
CA SER A 2 -1.62 20.20 9.52
C SER A 2 -2.59 19.29 8.75
N ARG A 3 -3.87 19.38 9.09
CA ARG A 3 -4.93 18.66 8.37
C ARG A 3 -5.00 19.17 6.92
N PRO A 4 -5.06 18.28 5.90
CA PRO A 4 -5.19 18.72 4.52
C PRO A 4 -6.52 19.45 4.32
N THR A 5 -6.52 20.54 3.56
CA THR A 5 -7.68 21.36 3.26
C THR A 5 -8.69 20.64 2.37
N LEU A 6 -8.23 19.71 1.53
CA LEU A 6 -9.04 18.90 0.62
C LEU A 6 -8.79 17.40 0.86
N GLU A 7 -9.87 16.63 0.90
CA GLU A 7 -9.83 15.18 1.09
C GLU A 7 -10.52 14.44 -0.06
N VAL A 8 -10.12 13.18 -0.29
CA VAL A 8 -10.84 12.29 -1.23
C VAL A 8 -12.33 12.20 -0.87
N ALA A 9 -12.66 12.27 0.42
CA ALA A 9 -14.06 12.30 0.89
C ALA A 9 -14.87 13.47 0.31
N ASP A 10 -14.24 14.63 0.13
CA ASP A 10 -14.92 15.81 -0.41
C ASP A 10 -15.22 15.66 -1.91
N ILE A 11 -14.28 15.04 -2.65
CA ILE A 11 -14.49 14.69 -4.06
C ILE A 11 -15.67 13.72 -4.18
N VAL A 12 -15.69 12.66 -3.34
CA VAL A 12 -16.77 11.68 -3.35
C VAL A 12 -18.11 12.31 -2.99
N ARG A 13 -18.18 13.21 -1.99
CA ARG A 13 -19.43 13.90 -1.61
C ARG A 13 -19.98 14.76 -2.74
N ARG A 14 -19.10 15.48 -3.46
CA ARG A 14 -19.54 16.42 -4.53
C ARG A 14 -19.86 15.72 -5.85
N THR A 15 -19.27 14.54 -6.10
CA THR A 15 -19.31 13.90 -7.43
C THR A 15 -19.82 12.46 -7.38
N GLY A 16 -19.76 11.80 -6.21
CA GLY A 16 -19.91 10.35 -6.09
C GLY A 16 -21.25 9.80 -6.54
N ASN A 17 -22.37 10.47 -6.23
CA ASN A 17 -23.70 10.00 -6.66
C ASN A 17 -23.82 10.03 -8.18
N ARG A 18 -23.51 11.18 -8.81
CA ARG A 18 -23.54 11.33 -10.28
C ARG A 18 -22.56 10.36 -10.97
N PHE A 19 -21.37 10.18 -10.41
CA PHE A 19 -20.41 9.20 -10.89
C PHE A 19 -20.96 7.78 -10.81
N TRP A 20 -21.63 7.44 -9.69
CA TRP A 20 -22.23 6.13 -9.52
C TRP A 20 -23.35 5.87 -10.52
N GLU A 21 -24.26 6.81 -10.70
CA GLU A 21 -25.37 6.73 -11.65
C GLU A 21 -24.88 6.51 -13.08
N GLN A 22 -23.83 7.20 -13.50
CA GLN A 22 -23.25 7.11 -14.83
C GLN A 22 -22.40 5.84 -15.06
N GLN A 23 -21.94 5.19 -14.01
CA GLN A 23 -21.01 4.06 -14.09
C GLN A 23 -21.57 2.77 -13.47
N GLN A 24 -22.89 2.69 -13.22
CA GLN A 24 -23.52 1.54 -12.53
C GLN A 24 -23.19 0.19 -13.16
N SER A 25 -23.18 0.12 -14.50
CA SER A 25 -22.88 -1.10 -15.25
C SER A 25 -21.44 -1.59 -15.14
N HIS A 26 -20.51 -0.70 -14.73
CA HIS A 26 -19.08 -1.00 -14.67
C HIS A 26 -18.51 -1.07 -13.26
N LEU A 27 -19.30 -0.66 -12.24
CA LEU A 27 -18.87 -0.60 -10.85
C LEU A 27 -19.48 -1.70 -10.00
N ALA A 28 -18.63 -2.59 -9.51
CA ALA A 28 -19.04 -3.64 -8.59
C ALA A 28 -19.31 -3.07 -7.18
N TRP A 29 -20.19 -3.75 -6.41
CA TRP A 29 -20.51 -3.43 -5.01
C TRP A 29 -19.29 -3.09 -4.11
N PRO A 30 -18.13 -3.78 -4.20
CA PRO A 30 -16.95 -3.41 -3.42
C PRO A 30 -16.48 -1.97 -3.63
N HIS A 31 -16.65 -1.40 -4.82
CA HIS A 31 -16.28 -0.01 -5.11
C HIS A 31 -17.17 0.97 -4.34
N ARG A 32 -18.49 0.75 -4.36
CA ARG A 32 -19.44 1.56 -3.58
C ARG A 32 -19.14 1.51 -2.10
N LYS A 33 -18.94 0.31 -1.55
CA LYS A 33 -18.57 0.11 -0.14
C LYS A 33 -17.31 0.89 0.26
N VAL A 34 -16.34 1.02 -0.64
CA VAL A 34 -15.11 1.80 -0.39
C VAL A 34 -15.41 3.30 -0.37
N LEU A 35 -16.18 3.81 -1.33
CA LEU A 35 -16.55 5.24 -1.38
C LEU A 35 -17.38 5.63 -0.16
N ASP A 36 -18.39 4.85 0.20
CA ASP A 36 -19.23 5.08 1.41
C ASP A 36 -18.38 5.07 2.69
N ALA A 37 -17.45 4.14 2.81
CA ALA A 37 -16.56 4.07 3.96
C ALA A 37 -15.66 5.32 4.07
N ILE A 38 -15.16 5.85 2.93
CA ILE A 38 -14.33 7.05 2.89
C ILE A 38 -15.13 8.28 3.33
N VAL A 39 -16.36 8.44 2.84
CA VAL A 39 -17.25 9.57 3.19
C VAL A 39 -17.60 9.56 4.68
N ARG A 40 -17.94 8.40 5.22
CA ARG A 40 -18.33 8.23 6.64
C ARG A 40 -17.14 8.25 7.61
N CYS A 41 -15.90 8.12 7.11
CA CYS A 41 -14.72 8.01 7.96
C CYS A 41 -14.48 9.27 8.80
N ARG A 42 -14.35 9.09 10.11
CA ARG A 42 -14.15 10.17 11.10
C ARG A 42 -15.26 11.25 11.02
N THR A 43 -16.48 10.78 10.93
CA THR A 43 -17.69 11.61 11.06
C THR A 43 -18.61 10.98 12.11
N ALA A 44 -19.64 11.72 12.55
CA ALA A 44 -20.67 11.24 13.46
C ALA A 44 -21.36 9.95 12.96
N ALA A 45 -21.43 9.73 11.65
CA ALA A 45 -22.04 8.55 11.03
C ALA A 45 -21.42 7.20 11.46
N LEU A 46 -20.21 7.19 12.00
CA LEU A 46 -19.57 5.99 12.56
C LEU A 46 -19.52 5.97 14.08
N GLY A 47 -20.18 6.91 14.77
CA GLY A 47 -20.03 7.11 16.19
C GLY A 47 -18.66 7.68 16.56
N GLY A 48 -18.36 7.69 17.85
CA GLY A 48 -17.11 8.24 18.35
C GLY A 48 -16.87 7.87 19.82
N HIS A 49 -15.99 8.62 20.45
CA HIS A 49 -15.71 8.52 21.88
C HIS A 49 -15.32 9.90 22.43
N ARG A 50 -15.59 10.08 23.70
CA ARG A 50 -15.12 11.23 24.47
C ARG A 50 -13.82 10.84 25.15
N ASP A 51 -12.79 11.61 24.86
CA ASP A 51 -11.47 11.49 25.47
C ASP A 51 -11.33 12.54 26.57
N GLN A 52 -10.72 12.21 27.69
CA GLN A 52 -10.43 13.13 28.78
C GLN A 52 -8.97 13.05 29.20
N CYS A 53 -8.34 14.20 29.38
CA CYS A 53 -6.96 14.30 29.84
C CYS A 53 -6.86 13.92 31.32
N VAL A 54 -5.93 13.01 31.65
CA VAL A 54 -5.69 12.56 33.03
C VAL A 54 -5.12 13.65 33.93
N ARG A 55 -4.53 14.72 33.36
CA ARG A 55 -3.86 15.77 34.13
C ARG A 55 -4.68 17.05 34.27
N CYS A 56 -5.20 17.59 33.16
CA CYS A 56 -5.90 18.88 33.18
C CYS A 56 -7.41 18.78 32.96
N GLY A 57 -7.98 17.57 32.82
CA GLY A 57 -9.41 17.38 32.59
C GLY A 57 -9.92 17.78 31.20
N HIS A 58 -9.06 18.27 30.30
CA HIS A 58 -9.46 18.67 28.94
C HIS A 58 -10.21 17.53 28.26
N GLN A 59 -11.36 17.84 27.67
CA GLN A 59 -12.19 16.88 26.96
C GLN A 59 -12.21 17.16 25.46
N ALA A 60 -12.24 16.09 24.65
CA ALA A 60 -12.36 16.15 23.21
C ALA A 60 -13.22 15.00 22.69
N ILE A 61 -13.94 15.23 21.59
CA ILE A 61 -14.68 14.17 20.89
C ILE A 61 -13.83 13.70 19.70
N SER A 62 -13.57 12.40 19.69
CA SER A 62 -12.88 11.72 18.59
C SER A 62 -13.85 10.82 17.84
N PHE A 63 -13.96 11.02 16.52
CA PHE A 63 -14.83 10.22 15.68
C PHE A 63 -14.17 8.90 15.23
N ASN A 64 -14.94 7.84 15.17
CA ASN A 64 -14.49 6.51 14.78
C ASN A 64 -14.00 6.48 13.31
N SER A 65 -12.98 5.68 13.06
CA SER A 65 -12.44 5.45 11.72
C SER A 65 -13.18 4.31 11.02
N CYS A 66 -13.29 4.37 9.67
CA CYS A 66 -13.95 3.33 8.89
C CYS A 66 -13.14 2.03 8.78
N ARG A 67 -11.89 2.00 9.20
CA ARG A 67 -10.93 0.88 9.11
C ARG A 67 -10.78 0.29 7.70
N ASN A 68 -11.26 0.99 6.68
CA ASN A 68 -11.13 0.56 5.29
C ASN A 68 -9.70 0.81 4.80
N ARG A 69 -9.04 -0.22 4.27
CA ARG A 69 -7.65 -0.13 3.80
C ARG A 69 -7.43 0.85 2.63
N HIS A 70 -8.50 1.27 1.95
CA HIS A 70 -8.44 2.23 0.84
C HIS A 70 -8.67 3.68 1.31
N CYS A 71 -9.03 3.89 2.58
CA CYS A 71 -9.33 5.21 3.10
C CYS A 71 -8.05 6.02 3.39
N PRO A 72 -7.86 7.21 2.79
CA PRO A 72 -6.67 8.02 3.04
C PRO A 72 -6.60 8.64 4.45
N LYS A 73 -7.73 8.70 5.18
CA LYS A 73 -7.81 9.30 6.52
C LYS A 73 -7.30 8.42 7.63
N CYS A 74 -7.74 7.15 7.67
CA CYS A 74 -7.60 6.31 8.87
C CYS A 74 -6.37 5.38 8.85
N GLN A 75 -5.52 5.47 7.86
CA GLN A 75 -4.35 4.58 7.73
C GLN A 75 -3.17 4.96 8.65
N GLY A 76 -3.18 6.13 9.28
CA GLY A 76 -2.08 6.62 10.10
C GLY A 76 -1.76 5.70 11.29
N ASN A 77 -2.77 5.34 12.08
CA ASN A 77 -2.59 4.49 13.27
C ASN A 77 -2.19 3.05 12.90
N ALA A 78 -2.82 2.49 11.83
CA ALA A 78 -2.45 1.18 11.33
C ALA A 78 -0.99 1.15 10.84
N ARG A 79 -0.56 2.22 10.19
CA ARG A 79 0.82 2.41 9.76
C ARG A 79 1.78 2.48 10.95
N ALA A 80 1.47 3.26 11.98
CA ALA A 80 2.32 3.39 13.15
C ALA A 80 2.49 2.05 13.89
N LYS A 81 1.41 1.33 14.12
CA LYS A 81 1.44 -0.02 14.71
C LYS A 81 2.24 -1.01 13.88
N TRP A 82 2.03 -0.99 12.56
CA TRP A 82 2.78 -1.86 11.64
C TRP A 82 4.27 -1.53 11.67
N LEU A 83 4.62 -0.23 11.65
CA LEU A 83 6.02 0.21 11.70
C LEU A 83 6.70 -0.23 12.99
N ALA A 84 6.08 -0.02 14.14
CA ALA A 84 6.60 -0.46 15.43
C ALA A 84 6.86 -1.98 15.46
N ALA A 85 5.88 -2.78 15.00
CA ALA A 85 6.05 -4.23 14.92
C ALA A 85 7.17 -4.67 13.95
N ARG A 86 7.36 -3.98 12.83
CA ARG A 86 8.42 -4.33 11.86
C ARG A 86 9.78 -3.80 12.29
N SER A 87 9.86 -2.67 13.00
CA SER A 87 11.14 -2.18 13.56
C SER A 87 11.74 -3.19 14.53
N ALA A 88 10.91 -3.84 15.34
CA ALA A 88 11.36 -4.91 16.26
C ALA A 88 11.85 -6.18 15.53
N GLU A 89 11.51 -6.38 14.25
CA GLU A 89 11.95 -7.54 13.46
C GLU A 89 13.20 -7.26 12.60
N LEU A 90 13.75 -6.05 12.66
CA LEU A 90 14.95 -5.72 11.89
C LEU A 90 16.18 -6.44 12.40
N LEU A 91 17.03 -6.84 11.45
CA LEU A 91 18.38 -7.34 11.69
C LEU A 91 19.39 -6.17 11.58
N PRO A 92 20.57 -6.23 12.23
CA PRO A 92 21.58 -5.18 12.23
C PRO A 92 22.42 -5.18 10.94
N VAL A 93 21.76 -5.34 9.81
CA VAL A 93 22.39 -5.38 8.48
C VAL A 93 21.76 -4.32 7.57
N PRO A 94 22.43 -3.87 6.52
CA PRO A 94 21.83 -3.04 5.49
C PRO A 94 20.66 -3.74 4.80
N TYR A 95 19.76 -2.97 4.17
CA TYR A 95 18.60 -3.53 3.47
C TYR A 95 18.52 -3.02 2.03
N PHE A 96 18.31 -3.93 1.11
CA PHE A 96 18.03 -3.62 -0.29
C PHE A 96 16.54 -3.41 -0.52
N HIS A 97 16.23 -2.47 -1.42
CA HIS A 97 14.90 -2.26 -1.95
C HIS A 97 14.83 -2.74 -3.39
N ILE A 98 14.06 -3.81 -3.63
CA ILE A 98 13.91 -4.44 -4.95
C ILE A 98 12.47 -4.30 -5.41
N VAL A 99 12.27 -3.92 -6.67
CA VAL A 99 10.93 -3.75 -7.25
C VAL A 99 10.79 -4.61 -8.50
N PHE A 100 9.73 -5.39 -8.56
CA PHE A 100 9.32 -6.15 -9.74
C PHE A 100 8.05 -5.55 -10.32
N THR A 101 8.08 -5.17 -11.59
CA THR A 101 6.99 -4.49 -12.27
C THR A 101 6.44 -5.32 -13.41
N LEU A 102 5.12 -5.41 -13.51
CA LEU A 102 4.46 -6.00 -14.68
C LEU A 102 4.45 -5.01 -15.84
N PRO A 103 4.68 -5.46 -17.09
CA PRO A 103 4.57 -4.61 -18.26
C PRO A 103 3.15 -4.09 -18.45
N HIS A 104 3.02 -2.90 -19.00
CA HIS A 104 1.73 -2.22 -19.19
C HIS A 104 0.75 -3.02 -20.06
N SER A 105 1.25 -3.82 -21.01
CA SER A 105 0.43 -4.71 -21.86
C SER A 105 -0.39 -5.74 -21.06
N LEU A 106 0.03 -6.08 -19.83
CA LEU A 106 -0.73 -6.93 -18.92
C LEU A 106 -1.83 -6.19 -18.13
N SER A 107 -1.87 -4.85 -18.17
CA SER A 107 -2.69 -4.06 -17.24
C SER A 107 -4.18 -4.41 -17.33
N ALA A 108 -4.73 -4.52 -18.55
CA ALA A 108 -6.13 -4.87 -18.76
C ALA A 108 -6.46 -6.28 -18.24
N LEU A 109 -5.62 -7.27 -18.56
CA LEU A 109 -5.79 -8.64 -18.11
C LEU A 109 -5.70 -8.76 -16.58
N VAL A 110 -4.77 -8.03 -15.95
CA VAL A 110 -4.64 -7.99 -14.49
C VAL A 110 -5.87 -7.36 -13.84
N LEU A 111 -6.47 -6.33 -14.42
CA LEU A 111 -7.67 -5.69 -13.88
C LEU A 111 -8.87 -6.63 -13.84
N GLN A 112 -9.03 -7.51 -14.83
CA GLN A 112 -10.10 -8.50 -14.86
C GLN A 112 -9.80 -9.70 -13.95
N ASN A 113 -8.52 -10.04 -13.73
CA ASN A 113 -8.06 -11.23 -13.00
C ASN A 113 -7.23 -10.87 -11.74
N LYS A 114 -7.60 -9.79 -11.03
CA LYS A 114 -6.79 -9.19 -9.96
C LYS A 114 -6.23 -10.20 -8.97
N ARG A 115 -7.06 -11.09 -8.40
CA ARG A 115 -6.61 -12.04 -7.37
C ARG A 115 -5.55 -13.00 -7.92
N LEU A 116 -5.83 -13.62 -9.04
CA LEU A 116 -4.95 -14.62 -9.67
C LEU A 116 -3.62 -14.01 -10.10
N LEU A 117 -3.66 -12.85 -10.76
CA LEU A 117 -2.46 -12.26 -11.33
C LEU A 117 -1.61 -11.48 -10.31
N TYR A 118 -2.20 -10.96 -9.24
CA TYR A 118 -1.42 -10.45 -8.11
C TYR A 118 -0.76 -11.60 -7.33
N ASP A 119 -1.43 -12.74 -7.16
CA ASP A 119 -0.83 -13.93 -6.56
C ASP A 119 0.30 -14.50 -7.43
N LEU A 120 0.10 -14.51 -8.75
CA LEU A 120 1.13 -14.93 -9.70
C LEU A 120 2.33 -13.98 -9.68
N LEU A 121 2.11 -12.66 -9.61
CA LEU A 121 3.17 -11.67 -9.47
C LEU A 121 4.03 -11.94 -8.23
N TYR A 122 3.40 -12.17 -7.08
CA TYR A 122 4.12 -12.52 -5.86
C TYR A 122 4.88 -13.85 -5.97
N ARG A 123 4.23 -14.91 -6.45
CA ARG A 123 4.87 -16.23 -6.58
C ARG A 123 6.07 -16.18 -7.51
N SER A 124 5.92 -15.58 -8.68
CA SER A 124 6.98 -15.53 -9.69
C SER A 124 8.16 -14.67 -9.25
N SER A 125 7.93 -13.51 -8.65
CA SER A 125 9.01 -12.62 -8.20
C SER A 125 9.71 -13.16 -6.96
N ALA A 126 8.96 -13.69 -5.98
CA ALA A 126 9.56 -14.29 -4.78
C ALA A 126 10.39 -15.55 -5.10
N ALA A 127 9.83 -16.45 -5.93
CA ALA A 127 10.58 -17.65 -6.37
C ALA A 127 11.85 -17.28 -7.15
N THR A 128 11.80 -16.20 -7.94
CA THR A 128 12.99 -15.69 -8.65
C THR A 128 14.08 -15.25 -7.68
N MET A 129 13.72 -14.50 -6.63
CA MET A 129 14.68 -14.02 -5.64
C MET A 129 15.28 -15.15 -4.83
N LEU A 130 14.44 -16.08 -4.35
CA LEU A 130 14.88 -17.22 -3.54
C LEU A 130 15.84 -18.14 -4.32
N GLU A 131 15.50 -18.41 -5.57
CA GLU A 131 16.32 -19.28 -6.43
C GLU A 131 17.69 -18.66 -6.75
N LEU A 132 17.71 -17.38 -7.16
CA LEU A 132 18.96 -16.71 -7.48
C LEU A 132 19.82 -16.45 -6.25
N ALA A 133 19.23 -16.18 -5.09
CA ALA A 133 19.99 -16.00 -3.86
C ALA A 133 20.63 -17.30 -3.38
N ARG A 134 19.98 -18.44 -3.58
CA ARG A 134 20.49 -19.75 -3.18
C ARG A 134 21.60 -20.26 -4.10
N ASP A 135 21.67 -19.74 -5.34
CA ASP A 135 22.74 -20.12 -6.29
C ASP A 135 24.11 -19.65 -5.76
N PRO A 136 25.11 -20.58 -5.56
CA PRO A 136 26.46 -20.23 -5.11
C PRO A 136 27.20 -19.25 -6.03
N LYS A 137 26.81 -19.16 -7.31
CA LYS A 137 27.36 -18.18 -8.27
C LYS A 137 26.96 -16.75 -7.94
N HIS A 138 25.96 -16.56 -7.06
CA HIS A 138 25.46 -15.26 -6.66
C HIS A 138 25.69 -15.00 -5.17
N LEU A 139 24.76 -15.41 -4.29
CA LEU A 139 24.88 -15.23 -2.85
C LEU A 139 25.19 -16.55 -2.11
N GLY A 140 24.64 -17.67 -2.58
CA GLY A 140 24.78 -18.97 -1.94
C GLY A 140 24.08 -19.08 -0.59
N ALA A 141 23.00 -18.32 -0.37
CA ALA A 141 22.31 -18.23 0.90
C ALA A 141 20.78 -18.35 0.79
N ASP A 142 20.17 -18.88 1.81
CA ASP A 142 18.74 -18.79 2.03
C ASP A 142 18.40 -17.39 2.58
N ILE A 143 17.52 -16.66 1.90
CA ILE A 143 17.14 -15.30 2.26
C ILE A 143 15.72 -15.22 2.82
N GLY A 144 15.45 -14.15 3.61
CA GLY A 144 14.13 -13.80 4.06
C GLY A 144 13.79 -12.36 3.68
N PHE A 145 12.56 -12.08 3.27
CA PHE A 145 12.17 -10.73 2.86
C PHE A 145 10.67 -10.45 2.99
N LEU A 146 10.35 -9.16 3.04
CA LEU A 146 8.99 -8.63 3.07
C LEU A 146 8.62 -8.05 1.70
N GLY A 147 7.45 -8.43 1.17
CA GLY A 147 6.89 -7.90 -0.07
C GLY A 147 5.61 -7.10 0.14
N VAL A 148 5.49 -5.96 -0.55
CA VAL A 148 4.31 -5.08 -0.52
C VAL A 148 3.81 -4.82 -1.94
N LEU A 149 2.57 -5.22 -2.23
CA LEU A 149 1.93 -4.97 -3.52
C LEU A 149 1.50 -3.51 -3.64
N HIS A 150 1.90 -2.87 -4.72
CA HIS A 150 1.34 -1.62 -5.22
C HIS A 150 0.67 -1.84 -6.57
N THR A 151 -0.41 -1.11 -6.82
CA THR A 151 -1.16 -1.23 -8.08
C THR A 151 -1.25 0.08 -8.84
N TRP A 152 -0.61 1.15 -8.36
CA TRP A 152 -0.73 2.51 -8.90
C TRP A 152 0.61 3.13 -9.26
N GLY A 153 0.61 3.88 -10.36
CA GLY A 153 1.64 4.86 -10.66
C GLY A 153 1.41 6.20 -9.95
N GLN A 154 2.32 7.14 -10.12
CA GLN A 154 2.18 8.48 -9.55
C GLN A 154 0.98 9.26 -10.12
N ASN A 155 0.58 8.96 -11.35
CA ASN A 155 -0.56 9.50 -12.08
C ASN A 155 -1.88 8.77 -11.81
N LEU A 156 -1.91 7.83 -10.84
CA LEU A 156 -3.05 6.98 -10.50
C LEU A 156 -3.47 5.99 -11.60
N GLU A 157 -2.65 5.73 -12.58
CA GLU A 157 -2.89 4.65 -13.53
C GLU A 157 -2.56 3.29 -12.93
N HIS A 158 -3.19 2.24 -13.45
CA HIS A 158 -2.97 0.88 -12.98
C HIS A 158 -1.58 0.40 -13.41
N HIS A 159 -0.71 0.18 -12.41
CA HIS A 159 0.69 -0.17 -12.58
C HIS A 159 1.11 -1.18 -11.50
N PRO A 160 0.76 -2.48 -11.65
CA PRO A 160 1.03 -3.48 -10.63
C PRO A 160 2.52 -3.76 -10.49
N HIS A 161 3.02 -3.63 -9.27
CA HIS A 161 4.41 -3.94 -8.92
C HIS A 161 4.52 -4.32 -7.44
N VAL A 162 5.54 -5.08 -7.11
CA VAL A 162 5.83 -5.47 -5.73
C VAL A 162 7.15 -4.86 -5.30
N HIS A 163 7.12 -4.19 -4.15
CA HIS A 163 8.31 -3.72 -3.45
C HIS A 163 8.76 -4.77 -2.45
N TYR A 164 10.00 -5.19 -2.54
CA TYR A 164 10.64 -6.08 -1.58
C TYR A 164 11.67 -5.35 -0.73
N ILE A 165 11.68 -5.65 0.57
CA ILE A 165 12.74 -5.27 1.50
C ILE A 165 13.48 -6.52 1.91
N VAL A 166 14.75 -6.55 1.63
CA VAL A 166 15.61 -7.71 1.74
C VAL A 166 16.84 -7.34 2.56
N PRO A 167 17.14 -8.04 3.66
CA PRO A 167 18.42 -7.88 4.35
C PRO A 167 19.59 -8.14 3.42
N ALA A 168 20.71 -7.47 3.64
CA ALA A 168 21.94 -7.64 2.86
C ALA A 168 22.68 -8.91 3.23
N GLY A 169 22.04 -10.05 3.03
CA GLY A 169 22.59 -11.38 3.30
C GLY A 169 21.50 -12.42 3.55
N GLY A 170 21.91 -13.59 4.01
CA GLY A 170 21.06 -14.72 4.33
C GLY A 170 21.78 -15.80 5.14
N LEU A 171 21.08 -16.85 5.49
CA LEU A 171 21.66 -18.02 6.16
C LEU A 171 22.32 -18.95 5.14
N ALA A 172 23.47 -19.48 5.48
CA ALA A 172 24.02 -20.62 4.76
C ALA A 172 22.98 -21.75 4.67
N PRO A 173 22.97 -22.59 3.61
CA PRO A 173 21.96 -23.64 3.44
C PRO A 173 21.91 -24.65 4.61
N ASP A 174 23.05 -24.87 5.32
CA ASP A 174 23.14 -25.66 6.54
C ASP A 174 22.71 -24.88 7.80
N GLY A 175 22.48 -23.58 7.65
CA GLY A 175 22.09 -22.66 8.71
C GLY A 175 23.20 -22.38 9.74
N SER A 176 24.43 -22.70 9.46
CA SER A 176 25.56 -22.58 10.41
C SER A 176 26.07 -21.16 10.59
N ARG A 177 25.89 -20.29 9.60
CA ARG A 177 26.41 -18.92 9.57
C ARG A 177 25.54 -17.97 8.75
N TRP A 178 25.70 -16.68 9.00
CA TRP A 178 25.22 -15.63 8.13
C TRP A 178 26.19 -15.39 6.97
N ILE A 179 25.66 -15.25 5.76
CA ILE A 179 26.42 -14.92 4.54
C ILE A 179 26.02 -13.51 4.15
N ASP A 180 26.98 -12.58 4.19
CA ASP A 180 26.77 -11.19 3.78
C ASP A 180 26.73 -11.06 2.25
N SER A 181 25.84 -10.21 1.75
CA SER A 181 25.90 -9.76 0.37
C SER A 181 26.92 -8.63 0.20
N SER A 182 27.34 -8.37 -1.05
CA SER A 182 28.10 -7.15 -1.34
C SER A 182 27.34 -5.91 -0.87
N PRO A 183 28.01 -4.91 -0.26
CA PRO A 183 27.35 -3.67 0.22
C PRO A 183 26.62 -2.87 -0.85
N ARG A 184 27.07 -2.99 -2.10
CA ARG A 184 26.51 -2.20 -3.24
C ARG A 184 25.66 -3.03 -4.19
N PHE A 185 25.68 -4.34 -4.05
CA PHE A 185 25.09 -5.24 -5.03
C PHE A 185 24.48 -6.46 -4.34
N PHE A 186 23.21 -6.73 -4.57
CA PHE A 186 22.52 -7.88 -3.99
C PHE A 186 22.47 -9.05 -4.98
N LEU A 187 21.76 -8.89 -6.10
CA LEU A 187 21.60 -9.89 -7.15
C LEU A 187 21.59 -9.22 -8.54
N PRO A 188 22.04 -9.91 -9.61
CA PRO A 188 22.08 -9.34 -10.95
C PRO A 188 20.69 -8.97 -11.48
N VAL A 189 20.40 -7.70 -11.68
CA VAL A 189 19.09 -7.21 -12.13
C VAL A 189 18.65 -7.85 -13.45
N LYS A 190 19.56 -8.05 -14.40
CA LYS A 190 19.26 -8.72 -15.67
C LYS A 190 18.86 -10.20 -15.46
N ALA A 191 19.47 -10.89 -14.52
CA ALA A 191 19.11 -12.28 -14.18
C ALA A 191 17.72 -12.31 -13.50
N LEU A 192 17.48 -11.40 -12.54
CA LEU A 192 16.18 -11.24 -11.90
C LEU A 192 15.09 -10.97 -12.95
N SER A 193 15.29 -10.04 -13.87
CA SER A 193 14.31 -9.68 -14.93
C SER A 193 13.99 -10.88 -15.82
N ARG A 194 15.00 -11.56 -16.36
CA ARG A 194 14.83 -12.72 -17.26
C ARG A 194 14.11 -13.88 -16.56
N ARG A 195 14.52 -14.21 -15.32
CA ARG A 195 13.96 -15.32 -14.57
C ARG A 195 12.51 -15.02 -14.14
N PHE A 196 12.24 -13.80 -13.68
CA PHE A 196 10.89 -13.34 -13.33
C PHE A 196 9.95 -13.41 -14.53
N ARG A 197 10.35 -12.84 -15.68
CA ARG A 197 9.59 -12.89 -16.93
C ARG A 197 9.22 -14.32 -17.32
N ARG A 198 10.21 -15.23 -17.29
CA ARG A 198 9.98 -16.66 -17.60
C ARG A 198 8.96 -17.27 -16.65
N LYS A 199 9.16 -17.15 -15.33
CA LYS A 199 8.27 -17.76 -14.33
C LYS A 199 6.84 -17.19 -14.41
N PHE A 200 6.70 -15.89 -14.61
CA PHE A 200 5.37 -15.28 -14.75
C PHE A 200 4.65 -15.75 -16.02
N ARG A 201 5.34 -15.79 -17.15
CA ARG A 201 4.78 -16.28 -18.42
C ARG A 201 4.35 -17.75 -18.33
N MET A 202 5.17 -18.60 -17.74
CA MET A 202 4.82 -20.01 -17.51
C MET A 202 3.55 -20.11 -16.64
N GLY A 203 3.51 -19.47 -15.48
CA GLY A 203 2.34 -19.50 -14.63
C GLY A 203 1.11 -18.82 -15.25
N LEU A 204 1.27 -17.86 -16.16
CA LEU A 204 0.16 -17.27 -16.91
C LEU A 204 -0.38 -18.28 -17.95
N GLY A 205 0.49 -19.04 -18.63
CA GLY A 205 0.12 -20.15 -19.50
C GLY A 205 -0.65 -21.25 -18.76
N GLU A 206 -0.14 -21.69 -17.61
CA GLU A 206 -0.82 -22.65 -16.73
C GLU A 206 -2.24 -22.20 -16.34
N LEU A 207 -2.40 -20.90 -15.97
CA LEU A 207 -3.72 -20.35 -15.65
C LEU A 207 -4.66 -20.35 -16.85
N PHE A 208 -4.15 -20.15 -18.05
CA PHE A 208 -4.94 -20.23 -19.28
C PHE A 208 -5.36 -21.68 -19.59
N GLU A 209 -4.43 -22.60 -19.59
CA GLU A 209 -4.67 -24.05 -19.85
C GLU A 209 -5.71 -24.65 -18.90
N HIS A 210 -5.72 -24.18 -17.64
CA HIS A 210 -6.70 -24.59 -16.64
C HIS A 210 -8.00 -23.77 -16.65
N ASN A 211 -8.23 -22.94 -17.66
CA ASN A 211 -9.44 -22.10 -17.81
C ASN A 211 -9.73 -21.21 -16.57
N ARG A 212 -8.67 -20.70 -15.92
CA ARG A 212 -8.77 -19.89 -14.71
C ARG A 212 -8.90 -18.39 -15.01
N LEU A 213 -8.57 -17.97 -16.22
CA LEU A 213 -8.58 -16.55 -16.62
C LEU A 213 -9.94 -16.15 -17.18
N GLN A 214 -10.32 -14.91 -16.91
CA GLN A 214 -11.52 -14.28 -17.47
C GLN A 214 -11.09 -13.28 -18.56
N PHE A 215 -11.87 -13.27 -19.65
CA PHE A 215 -11.64 -12.42 -20.80
C PHE A 215 -12.97 -11.76 -21.20
N HIS A 216 -13.10 -10.45 -20.96
CA HIS A 216 -14.31 -9.70 -21.29
C HIS A 216 -13.98 -8.47 -22.12
N GLY A 217 -14.92 -8.06 -22.99
CA GLY A 217 -14.80 -6.87 -23.83
C GLY A 217 -13.57 -6.93 -24.72
N SER A 218 -12.70 -5.95 -24.66
CA SER A 218 -11.49 -5.88 -25.51
C SER A 218 -10.51 -7.07 -25.36
N LEU A 219 -10.67 -7.91 -24.35
CA LEU A 219 -9.82 -9.08 -24.11
C LEU A 219 -10.40 -10.39 -24.63
N GLU A 220 -11.62 -10.41 -25.15
CA GLU A 220 -12.29 -11.64 -25.63
C GLU A 220 -11.46 -12.42 -26.64
N GLN A 221 -10.74 -11.72 -27.51
CA GLN A 221 -9.85 -12.33 -28.48
C GLN A 221 -8.71 -13.16 -27.85
N LEU A 222 -8.30 -12.83 -26.61
CA LEU A 222 -7.29 -13.60 -25.87
C LEU A 222 -7.81 -14.94 -25.35
N ALA A 223 -9.10 -15.21 -25.41
CA ALA A 223 -9.66 -16.53 -25.07
C ALA A 223 -9.26 -17.61 -26.08
N SER A 224 -8.85 -17.22 -27.30
CA SER A 224 -8.36 -18.17 -28.30
C SER A 224 -6.93 -18.63 -27.98
N PRO A 225 -6.65 -19.96 -28.02
CA PRO A 225 -5.30 -20.49 -27.75
C PRO A 225 -4.22 -19.89 -28.65
N ARG A 226 -4.52 -19.65 -29.92
CA ARG A 226 -3.59 -19.05 -30.88
C ARG A 226 -3.25 -17.62 -30.49
N THR A 227 -4.25 -16.81 -30.21
CA THR A 227 -4.04 -15.39 -29.83
C THR A 227 -3.34 -15.29 -28.49
N PHE A 228 -3.69 -16.15 -27.53
CA PHE A 228 -3.02 -16.16 -26.22
C PHE A 228 -1.56 -16.59 -26.28
N SER A 229 -1.25 -17.61 -27.11
CA SER A 229 0.14 -18.05 -27.36
C SER A 229 0.97 -16.93 -27.98
N HIS A 230 0.41 -16.19 -28.93
CA HIS A 230 1.06 -15.02 -29.52
C HIS A 230 1.31 -13.91 -28.48
N PHE A 231 0.29 -13.60 -27.67
CA PHE A 231 0.40 -12.65 -26.57
C PHE A 231 1.51 -13.06 -25.55
N LEU A 232 1.59 -14.34 -25.19
CA LEU A 232 2.68 -14.85 -24.35
C LEU A 232 4.06 -14.70 -25.02
N TRP A 233 4.14 -14.90 -26.33
CA TRP A 233 5.36 -14.71 -27.07
C TRP A 233 5.80 -13.23 -27.07
N GLU A 234 4.89 -12.29 -27.34
CA GLU A 234 5.14 -10.85 -27.30
C GLU A 234 5.64 -10.37 -25.93
N LEU A 235 5.05 -10.89 -24.84
CA LEU A 235 5.49 -10.64 -23.47
C LEU A 235 6.93 -11.11 -23.23
N GLY A 236 7.40 -12.06 -24.02
CA GLY A 236 8.76 -12.59 -23.99
C GLY A 236 9.81 -11.72 -24.70
N GLN A 237 9.40 -10.86 -25.64
CA GLN A 237 10.32 -10.10 -26.49
C GLN A 237 10.91 -8.88 -25.78
N LYS A 238 10.27 -8.35 -24.74
CA LYS A 238 10.72 -7.16 -24.03
C LYS A 238 11.29 -7.52 -22.66
N ASP A 239 12.31 -6.78 -22.24
CA ASP A 239 12.79 -6.91 -20.87
C ASP A 239 11.78 -6.31 -19.88
N TRP A 240 11.56 -7.05 -18.78
CA TRP A 240 10.67 -6.60 -17.73
C TRP A 240 11.45 -5.78 -16.70
N VAL A 241 10.82 -4.72 -16.21
CA VAL A 241 11.47 -3.81 -15.29
C VAL A 241 11.61 -4.46 -13.92
N VAL A 242 12.85 -4.71 -13.55
CA VAL A 242 13.26 -5.02 -12.18
C VAL A 242 14.24 -3.93 -11.76
N TYR A 243 14.01 -3.36 -10.60
CA TYR A 243 14.85 -2.31 -10.04
C TYR A 243 15.39 -2.76 -8.68
N ALA A 244 16.68 -2.68 -8.50
CA ALA A 244 17.36 -2.94 -7.23
C ALA A 244 18.11 -1.67 -6.82
N LYS A 245 17.72 -1.09 -5.70
CA LYS A 245 18.38 0.09 -5.14
C LYS A 245 19.34 -0.36 -4.04
N PRO A 246 20.60 0.10 -4.06
CA PRO A 246 21.52 -0.08 -2.97
C PRO A 246 20.93 0.44 -1.64
N PRO A 247 21.39 -0.02 -0.50
CA PRO A 247 20.95 0.46 0.80
C PRO A 247 21.12 1.98 0.90
N PHE A 248 20.07 2.67 1.32
CA PHE A 248 20.12 4.11 1.58
C PHE A 248 19.67 4.36 3.02
N GLY A 249 20.57 4.81 3.84
CA GLY A 249 20.34 4.96 5.28
C GLY A 249 20.22 3.62 6.02
N GLY A 250 20.03 3.66 7.33
CA GLY A 250 19.85 2.48 8.15
C GLY A 250 18.50 1.78 7.90
N ALA A 251 18.33 0.60 8.49
CA ALA A 251 17.14 -0.24 8.38
C ALA A 251 15.82 0.50 8.67
N GLU A 252 15.83 1.44 9.61
CA GLU A 252 14.67 2.29 9.91
C GLU A 252 14.26 3.20 8.75
N HIS A 253 15.21 3.74 7.98
CA HIS A 253 14.92 4.58 6.82
C HIS A 253 14.15 3.80 5.75
N VAL A 254 14.51 2.54 5.55
CA VAL A 254 13.85 1.65 4.61
C VAL A 254 12.44 1.32 5.08
N LEU A 255 12.26 1.02 6.37
CA LEU A 255 10.93 0.79 6.95
C LEU A 255 10.06 2.05 6.90
N ASN A 256 10.60 3.21 7.25
CA ASN A 256 9.89 4.49 7.16
C ASN A 256 9.47 4.80 5.71
N TYR A 257 10.34 4.50 4.74
CA TYR A 257 10.02 4.60 3.33
C TYR A 257 8.85 3.67 2.97
N LEU A 258 8.91 2.38 3.33
CA LEU A 258 7.84 1.43 3.07
C LEU A 258 6.56 1.74 3.82
N ALA A 259 6.64 2.19 5.06
CA ALA A 259 5.46 2.56 5.85
C ALA A 259 4.65 3.67 5.18
N ARG A 260 5.28 4.53 4.37
CA ARG A 260 4.56 5.52 3.54
C ARG A 260 3.68 4.86 2.47
N TYR A 261 4.03 3.66 2.04
CA TYR A 261 3.37 2.95 0.95
C TYR A 261 2.53 1.76 1.42
N THR A 262 2.86 1.12 2.56
CA THR A 262 2.16 -0.06 3.07
C THR A 262 0.72 0.22 3.49
N HIS A 263 0.44 1.40 4.03
CA HIS A 263 -0.89 1.79 4.51
C HIS A 263 -1.56 2.86 3.63
N ARG A 264 -1.02 3.10 2.44
CA ARG A 264 -1.61 4.00 1.44
C ARG A 264 -2.09 3.19 0.25
N VAL A 265 -3.28 3.51 -0.25
CA VAL A 265 -3.75 3.01 -1.55
C VAL A 265 -3.99 4.23 -2.44
N ALA A 266 -3.45 4.17 -3.64
CA ALA A 266 -3.56 5.17 -4.69
C ALA A 266 -2.97 6.55 -4.32
N ILE A 267 -3.64 7.33 -3.46
CA ILE A 267 -3.26 8.72 -3.16
C ILE A 267 -3.43 9.05 -1.67
N SER A 268 -2.64 10.00 -1.17
CA SER A 268 -2.90 10.65 0.12
C SER A 268 -3.58 11.99 -0.09
N ASN A 269 -4.41 12.42 0.88
CA ASN A 269 -5.07 13.72 0.83
C ASN A 269 -4.07 14.89 0.67
N HIS A 270 -2.86 14.79 1.23
CA HIS A 270 -1.81 15.83 1.06
C HIS A 270 -1.31 16.03 -0.37
N ARG A 271 -1.63 15.13 -1.30
CA ARG A 271 -1.33 15.32 -2.72
C ARG A 271 -2.41 16.11 -3.46
N LEU A 272 -3.62 16.19 -2.91
CA LEU A 272 -4.71 16.97 -3.49
C LEU A 272 -4.37 18.46 -3.36
N VAL A 273 -4.64 19.22 -4.43
CA VAL A 273 -4.37 20.65 -4.53
C VAL A 273 -5.67 21.44 -4.59
N ALA A 274 -6.56 21.09 -5.53
CA ALA A 274 -7.82 21.79 -5.74
C ALA A 274 -8.94 20.86 -6.25
N LEU A 275 -10.18 21.27 -5.99
CA LEU A 275 -11.40 20.71 -6.59
C LEU A 275 -12.27 21.87 -7.07
N GLU A 276 -12.15 22.21 -8.34
CA GLU A 276 -12.81 23.36 -8.97
C GLU A 276 -13.46 22.92 -10.28
N ASN A 277 -14.63 23.43 -10.58
CA ASN A 277 -15.36 23.13 -11.82
C ASN A 277 -15.42 21.63 -12.17
N GLN A 278 -15.64 20.78 -11.17
CA GLN A 278 -15.64 19.32 -11.28
C GLN A 278 -14.30 18.74 -11.81
N ARG A 279 -13.21 19.43 -11.61
CA ARG A 279 -11.86 18.99 -11.92
C ARG A 279 -11.06 18.87 -10.64
N VAL A 280 -10.26 17.80 -10.52
CA VAL A 280 -9.38 17.52 -9.41
C VAL A 280 -7.94 17.74 -9.83
N SER A 281 -7.24 18.61 -9.13
CA SER A 281 -5.81 18.84 -9.30
C SER A 281 -5.02 18.15 -8.18
N PHE A 282 -3.98 17.42 -8.51
CA PHE A 282 -3.13 16.73 -7.54
C PHE A 282 -1.66 16.70 -7.95
N ARG A 283 -0.76 16.70 -6.96
CA ARG A 283 0.69 16.61 -7.16
C ARG A 283 1.10 15.20 -7.53
N TRP A 284 2.02 15.07 -8.50
CA TRP A 284 2.61 13.80 -8.88
C TRP A 284 4.09 13.97 -9.26
N ARG A 285 4.87 12.89 -9.21
CA ARG A 285 6.26 12.89 -9.68
C ARG A 285 6.36 12.22 -11.03
N ASP A 286 6.95 12.94 -11.97
CA ASP A 286 7.19 12.47 -13.32
C ASP A 286 8.59 11.83 -13.40
N TYR A 287 8.65 10.53 -13.15
CA TYR A 287 9.90 9.78 -13.18
C TYR A 287 10.50 9.63 -14.59
N ALA A 288 9.71 9.74 -15.64
CA ALA A 288 10.20 9.71 -17.00
C ALA A 288 11.03 10.96 -17.35
N HIS A 289 10.78 12.08 -16.66
CA HIS A 289 11.46 13.35 -16.87
C HIS A 289 12.19 13.82 -15.59
N GLY A 290 13.06 12.96 -15.05
CA GLY A 290 13.95 13.32 -13.94
C GLY A 290 13.28 13.43 -12.57
N GLY A 291 12.11 12.87 -12.37
CA GLY A 291 11.43 12.86 -11.05
C GLY A 291 10.91 14.22 -10.60
N LYS A 292 10.70 15.16 -11.53
CA LYS A 292 10.16 16.50 -11.23
C LYS A 292 8.75 16.42 -10.66
N GLN A 293 8.47 17.24 -9.68
CA GLN A 293 7.12 17.38 -9.12
C GLN A 293 6.27 18.23 -10.06
N LYS A 294 5.14 17.69 -10.50
CA LYS A 294 4.16 18.35 -11.39
C LYS A 294 2.77 18.30 -10.76
N VAL A 295 1.85 19.11 -11.27
CA VAL A 295 0.42 19.05 -10.96
C VAL A 295 -0.30 18.45 -12.17
N MET A 296 -1.19 17.50 -11.91
CA MET A 296 -2.09 16.90 -12.90
C MET A 296 -3.52 17.30 -12.56
N THR A 297 -4.29 17.73 -13.57
CA THR A 297 -5.69 18.07 -13.44
C THR A 297 -6.52 17.16 -14.34
N VAL A 298 -7.45 16.42 -13.75
CA VAL A 298 -8.38 15.52 -14.44
C VAL A 298 -9.81 15.83 -14.03
N SER A 299 -10.83 15.36 -14.77
CA SER A 299 -12.20 15.45 -14.29
C SER A 299 -12.37 14.65 -12.98
N ALA A 300 -13.30 15.08 -12.11
CA ALA A 300 -13.56 14.37 -10.86
C ALA A 300 -14.02 12.91 -11.11
N HIS A 301 -14.74 12.66 -12.21
CA HIS A 301 -15.11 11.31 -12.67
C HIS A 301 -13.89 10.48 -13.00
N GLU A 302 -12.94 10.99 -13.78
CA GLU A 302 -11.71 10.29 -14.14
C GLU A 302 -10.83 10.05 -12.91
N PHE A 303 -10.77 11.00 -11.97
CA PHE A 303 -10.09 10.82 -10.70
C PHE A 303 -10.68 9.64 -9.90
N LEU A 304 -12.01 9.59 -9.74
CA LEU A 304 -12.68 8.50 -9.03
C LEU A 304 -12.52 7.17 -9.77
N ARG A 305 -12.62 7.16 -11.11
CA ARG A 305 -12.36 5.96 -11.93
C ARG A 305 -10.96 5.42 -11.66
N ARG A 306 -9.92 6.26 -11.78
CA ARG A 306 -8.52 5.86 -11.50
C ARG A 306 -8.36 5.39 -10.06
N PHE A 307 -8.91 6.09 -9.09
CA PHE A 307 -8.85 5.69 -7.68
C PHE A 307 -9.44 4.28 -7.45
N LEU A 308 -10.57 3.98 -8.06
CA LEU A 308 -11.27 2.70 -7.92
C LEU A 308 -10.57 1.52 -8.62
N LEU A 309 -9.73 1.77 -9.64
CA LEU A 309 -8.88 0.71 -10.23
C LEU A 309 -8.03 0.01 -9.16
N HIS A 310 -7.68 0.71 -8.08
CA HIS A 310 -6.82 0.23 -7.00
C HIS A 310 -7.57 -0.47 -5.86
N VAL A 311 -8.88 -0.59 -5.95
CA VAL A 311 -9.66 -1.37 -5.00
C VAL A 311 -9.28 -2.86 -5.17
N LEU A 312 -8.74 -3.40 -4.09
CA LEU A 312 -8.24 -4.77 -4.04
C LEU A 312 -9.37 -5.76 -3.74
N PRO A 313 -9.30 -6.98 -4.26
CA PRO A 313 -10.23 -8.05 -3.92
C PRO A 313 -10.33 -8.27 -2.41
N GLY A 314 -11.52 -8.63 -1.92
CA GLY A 314 -11.73 -8.97 -0.52
C GLY A 314 -10.78 -10.08 -0.06
N GLY A 315 -10.20 -9.99 1.13
CA GLY A 315 -9.27 -11.00 1.65
C GLY A 315 -7.89 -11.08 0.97
N LEU A 316 -7.59 -10.26 -0.06
CA LEU A 316 -6.24 -10.25 -0.65
C LEU A 316 -5.22 -9.73 0.37
N VAL A 317 -4.21 -10.55 0.68
CA VAL A 317 -3.08 -10.16 1.53
C VAL A 317 -2.09 -9.36 0.70
N ARG A 318 -1.93 -8.08 1.05
CA ARG A 318 -1.09 -7.12 0.31
C ARG A 318 0.34 -7.07 0.81
N ILE A 319 0.60 -7.48 2.04
CA ILE A 319 1.92 -7.53 2.66
C ILE A 319 2.22 -9.00 2.93
N ARG A 320 3.30 -9.52 2.35
CA ARG A 320 3.65 -10.94 2.46
C ARG A 320 5.11 -11.10 2.86
N HIS A 321 5.36 -12.15 3.62
CA HIS A 321 6.70 -12.54 4.05
C HIS A 321 7.13 -13.80 3.32
N PHE A 322 8.40 -13.89 2.96
CA PHE A 322 8.95 -14.95 2.13
C PHE A 322 10.27 -15.51 2.67
N GLY A 323 10.62 -16.71 2.24
CA GLY A 323 11.85 -17.38 2.62
C GLY A 323 11.94 -17.62 4.12
N LEU A 324 13.07 -17.26 4.73
CA LEU A 324 13.29 -17.36 6.18
C LEU A 324 12.23 -16.61 6.99
N PHE A 325 11.70 -15.51 6.44
CA PHE A 325 10.69 -14.68 7.15
C PHE A 325 9.25 -15.10 6.86
N ALA A 326 9.02 -16.25 6.20
CA ALA A 326 7.67 -16.78 6.04
C ALA A 326 7.00 -16.98 7.42
N ASN A 327 5.71 -16.66 7.53
CA ASN A 327 4.97 -16.57 8.79
C ASN A 327 5.17 -17.78 9.74
N ARG A 328 5.30 -18.99 9.21
CA ARG A 328 5.50 -20.21 10.00
C ARG A 328 6.84 -20.26 10.71
N LYS A 329 7.89 -19.70 10.11
CA LYS A 329 9.29 -19.82 10.55
C LYS A 329 9.83 -18.52 11.15
N ARG A 330 9.18 -17.38 10.87
CA ARG A 330 9.73 -16.04 11.06
C ARG A 330 10.33 -15.81 12.44
N SER A 331 9.63 -16.19 13.50
CA SER A 331 10.11 -15.95 14.87
C SER A 331 11.42 -16.68 15.14
N ALA A 332 11.45 -17.99 14.88
CA ALA A 332 12.63 -18.83 15.10
C ALA A 332 13.81 -18.43 14.20
N GLU A 333 13.53 -18.15 12.92
CA GLU A 333 14.62 -17.78 11.99
C GLU A 333 15.16 -16.37 12.27
N LEU A 334 14.34 -15.42 12.71
CA LEU A 334 14.83 -14.13 13.16
C LEU A 334 15.71 -14.24 14.40
N GLU A 335 15.32 -15.04 15.37
CA GLU A 335 16.11 -15.31 16.57
C GLU A 335 17.46 -15.94 16.20
N ARG A 336 17.45 -16.96 15.33
CA ARG A 336 18.66 -17.56 14.79
C ARG A 336 19.57 -16.58 14.08
N CYS A 337 19.00 -15.77 13.18
CA CYS A 337 19.76 -14.73 12.47
C CYS A 337 20.39 -13.74 13.45
N ARG A 338 19.67 -13.31 14.49
CA ARG A 338 20.18 -12.39 15.52
C ARG A 338 21.34 -13.00 16.29
N ALA A 339 21.21 -14.25 16.73
CA ALA A 339 22.28 -14.96 17.42
C ALA A 339 23.55 -15.03 16.58
N LEU A 340 23.43 -15.37 15.29
CA LEU A 340 24.57 -15.42 14.36
C LEU A 340 25.20 -14.05 14.05
N LEU A 341 24.40 -12.97 14.16
CA LEU A 341 24.85 -11.60 13.97
C LEU A 341 25.29 -10.92 15.27
N GLY A 342 25.37 -11.65 16.38
CA GLY A 342 25.81 -11.13 17.68
C GLY A 342 24.86 -10.10 18.32
N MET A 343 23.57 -10.12 17.96
CA MET A 343 22.56 -9.26 18.59
C MET A 343 22.10 -9.82 19.93
N ALA A 344 21.94 -8.93 20.91
CA ALA A 344 21.15 -9.24 22.11
C ALA A 344 19.69 -9.56 21.75
N ALA A 345 18.98 -10.21 22.68
CA ALA A 345 17.57 -10.57 22.51
C ALA A 345 16.69 -9.40 22.03
N ALA A 346 15.58 -9.72 21.37
CA ALA A 346 14.67 -8.74 20.80
C ALA A 346 14.25 -7.65 21.83
N VAL A 347 14.39 -6.39 21.44
CA VAL A 347 13.84 -5.27 22.20
C VAL A 347 12.31 -5.27 21.98
N ASP A 348 11.55 -5.14 23.04
CA ASP A 348 10.10 -5.01 22.96
C ASP A 348 9.70 -3.89 21.98
N PRO A 349 8.69 -4.09 21.16
CA PRO A 349 8.25 -3.06 20.23
C PRO A 349 7.82 -1.83 21.04
N PRO A 350 8.20 -0.60 20.59
CA PRO A 350 7.80 0.62 21.26
C PRO A 350 6.28 0.70 21.40
N GLU A 351 5.81 1.15 22.55
CA GLU A 351 4.37 1.35 22.78
C GLU A 351 3.73 2.19 21.67
N PRO A 352 2.53 1.81 21.20
CA PRO A 352 1.84 2.61 20.21
C PRO A 352 1.58 4.01 20.75
N PRO A 353 1.74 5.08 19.92
CA PRO A 353 1.58 6.44 20.37
C PRO A 353 0.18 6.65 20.98
N SER A 354 0.14 6.97 22.26
CA SER A 354 -1.08 7.36 23.00
C SER A 354 -1.56 8.75 22.52
N LEU A 355 -2.87 8.98 22.56
CA LEU A 355 -3.43 10.30 22.28
C LEU A 355 -2.93 11.29 23.36
N ARG A 356 -2.33 12.39 22.92
CA ARG A 356 -1.80 13.44 23.79
C ARG A 356 -2.77 14.62 23.87
N CYS A 357 -2.92 15.17 25.05
CA CYS A 357 -3.73 16.35 25.30
C CYS A 357 -3.15 17.57 24.58
N PRO A 358 -3.95 18.32 23.81
CA PRO A 358 -3.44 19.53 23.12
C PRO A 358 -3.09 20.66 24.07
N ALA A 359 -3.64 20.67 25.29
CA ALA A 359 -3.41 21.72 26.29
C ALA A 359 -2.15 21.47 27.15
N CYS A 360 -1.87 20.21 27.57
CA CYS A 360 -0.79 19.93 28.51
C CYS A 360 0.08 18.72 28.13
N SER A 361 -0.10 18.14 26.93
CA SER A 361 0.64 17.00 26.39
C SER A 361 0.55 15.69 27.21
N ALA A 362 -0.23 15.64 28.31
CA ALA A 362 -0.48 14.42 29.07
C ALA A 362 -1.32 13.42 28.29
N ILE A 363 -1.43 12.18 28.77
CA ILE A 363 -2.23 11.12 28.11
C ILE A 363 -3.72 11.45 28.20
N MET A 364 -4.46 11.18 27.13
CA MET A 364 -5.93 11.22 27.12
C MET A 364 -6.47 9.80 27.13
N LEU A 365 -7.48 9.57 27.98
CA LEU A 365 -8.18 8.29 28.10
C LEU A 365 -9.60 8.40 27.54
N VAL A 366 -10.07 7.32 26.92
CA VAL A 366 -11.46 7.19 26.48
C VAL A 366 -12.33 7.01 27.72
N VAL A 367 -13.20 7.98 28.02
CA VAL A 367 -14.12 7.94 29.17
C VAL A 367 -15.54 7.56 28.78
N GLU A 368 -15.92 7.74 27.52
CA GLU A 368 -17.27 7.41 27.05
C GLU A 368 -17.23 7.01 25.57
N ARG A 369 -18.02 5.99 25.19
CA ARG A 369 -18.26 5.63 23.79
C ARG A 369 -19.59 6.20 23.35
N LEU A 370 -19.62 6.85 22.18
CA LEU A 370 -20.76 7.57 21.65
C LEU A 370 -21.26 6.91 20.36
N THR A 371 -22.54 6.62 20.31
CA THR A 371 -23.21 6.16 19.10
C THR A 371 -23.43 7.32 18.11
N CYS A 372 -23.77 6.97 16.87
CA CYS A 372 -24.16 7.96 15.86
C CYS A 372 -25.31 8.85 16.33
N ALA A 373 -26.37 8.25 16.92
CA ALA A 373 -27.54 8.98 17.43
C ALA A 373 -27.17 9.98 18.53
N GLN A 374 -26.37 9.54 19.53
CA GLN A 374 -25.91 10.42 20.61
C GLN A 374 -25.07 11.59 20.11
N LEU A 375 -24.24 11.39 19.10
CA LEU A 375 -23.44 12.46 18.52
C LEU A 375 -24.29 13.47 17.75
N HIS A 376 -25.31 13.03 17.01
CA HIS A 376 -26.25 13.93 16.33
C HIS A 376 -27.09 14.73 17.33
N PHE A 377 -27.59 14.08 18.38
CA PHE A 377 -28.35 14.74 19.44
C PHE A 377 -27.52 15.84 20.14
N ARG A 378 -26.27 15.52 20.53
CA ARG A 378 -25.37 16.50 21.15
C ARG A 378 -25.02 17.67 20.20
N ALA A 379 -24.87 17.42 18.90
CA ALA A 379 -24.63 18.48 17.92
C ALA A 379 -25.83 19.42 17.76
N SER A 380 -27.07 18.92 17.92
CA SER A 380 -28.29 19.75 17.88
C SER A 380 -28.50 20.59 19.13
N LEU A 381 -27.85 20.23 20.25
CA LEU A 381 -27.93 20.98 21.53
C LEU A 381 -26.86 22.07 21.66
N THR A 382 -25.82 22.08 20.84
CA THR A 382 -24.85 23.18 20.79
C THR A 382 -25.45 24.30 19.95
N PRO A 383 -25.72 25.51 20.52
CA PRO A 383 -26.15 26.65 19.72
C PRO A 383 -25.11 26.92 18.63
N SER A 384 -25.56 27.07 17.39
CA SER A 384 -24.71 27.61 16.34
C SER A 384 -24.22 28.97 16.80
N GLU A 385 -22.92 29.18 16.97
CA GLU A 385 -22.40 30.54 17.15
C GLU A 385 -22.96 31.39 16.03
N PRO A 386 -23.55 32.57 16.36
CA PRO A 386 -24.04 33.47 15.34
C PRO A 386 -22.85 33.85 14.46
N ARG A 387 -23.02 33.68 13.15
CA ARG A 387 -22.09 34.23 12.16
C ARG A 387 -22.02 35.73 12.46
N ARG A 388 -20.86 36.21 12.90
CA ARG A 388 -20.60 37.66 12.95
C ARG A 388 -20.79 38.17 11.52
N CYS A 389 -21.86 38.89 11.30
CA CYS A 389 -22.00 39.73 10.15
C CYS A 389 -20.80 40.69 10.18
N GLY A 390 -19.97 40.64 9.13
CA GLY A 390 -18.92 41.60 8.94
C GLY A 390 -19.60 42.98 8.76
N ASP A 391 -19.13 43.91 9.54
CA ASP A 391 -19.46 45.34 9.32
C ASP A 391 -18.90 45.74 7.96
N ASP A 392 -19.83 45.96 7.02
CA ASP A 392 -19.60 46.86 5.90
C ASP A 392 -19.58 48.29 6.46
N SER A 393 -18.47 48.93 6.47
CA SER A 393 -18.40 50.42 6.41
C SER A 393 -16.99 50.88 6.01
N SER A 394 -17.03 51.60 4.88
CA SER A 394 -16.07 52.57 4.33
C SER A 394 -14.94 52.06 3.50
#